data_932c3b04840cadaf7416452e0be059c2
#
_entry.id   932c3b04840cadaf7416452e0be059c2
#
_cell.length_a   1.000
_cell.length_b   1.000
_cell.length_c   1.000
_cell.angle_alpha   90.00
_cell.angle_beta   90.00
_cell.angle_gamma   90.00
#
_symmetry.space_group_name_H-M   'P 1'
#
loop_
_entity.id
_entity.type
_entity.pdbx_description
1 polymer ?
#
loop_
_entity_poly.entity_id
_entity_poly.type
_entity_poly.pdbx_seq_one_letter_code
_entity_poly.pdbx_strand_id
1 'polypeptide(L)'
;MAVYIFMVLFLYSCSWLDFKANRKIGYILFTFIFFLFVLHDGLRWETGTDWGNYYRFFLNCLWDEWEQFEPGYVLFNQLIRGLTIDYNVFLLCEAVIVWGLIFPTIRKYSPDPLLTLFCLYCTLLPVLGMNRQLISLAISIYSIRFILNRQWIFFYLSILLACPFHLSILIFAVAYFLNSKLKTKYYVLLLVVCIGLSVFDVIDKYFGEIVPYVSGDDTRLMGYTEIESTGVNASFLGIARKSLWLFLAYPLLKKEREGLLLLSFNLYFLSLLIYTIFNGTDFQIIVSRGTNYFTIYEVFIVSYVVYGYKGKGVKIIMLFVYFIGMLYKGIDYYSVGRYNPFIPYQFCF
;
A
#
# COMPACT_ATOMS: atom_id res chain seq x y z
N MET A 1 -9.83 2.01 19.34
CA MET A 1 -9.37 0.60 19.32
C MET A 1 -10.49 -0.39 18.98
N ALA A 2 -11.70 -0.26 19.57
CA ALA A 2 -12.82 -1.19 19.33
C ALA A 2 -13.18 -1.38 17.84
N VAL A 3 -13.21 -0.31 17.05
CA VAL A 3 -13.53 -0.35 15.61
C VAL A 3 -12.51 -1.23 14.84
N TYR A 4 -11.23 -1.06 15.10
CA TYR A 4 -10.18 -1.86 14.46
C TYR A 4 -10.28 -3.33 14.82
N ILE A 5 -10.50 -3.64 16.11
CA ILE A 5 -10.69 -5.03 16.58
C ILE A 5 -11.91 -5.65 15.90
N PHE A 6 -13.03 -4.94 15.85
CA PHE A 6 -14.24 -5.40 15.18
C PHE A 6 -13.97 -5.70 13.70
N MET A 7 -13.37 -4.76 12.96
CA MET A 7 -13.05 -4.92 11.54
C MET A 7 -12.14 -6.13 11.30
N VAL A 8 -11.07 -6.26 12.10
CA VAL A 8 -10.11 -7.38 11.98
C VAL A 8 -10.81 -8.72 12.24
N LEU A 9 -11.56 -8.85 13.35
CA LEU A 9 -12.25 -10.09 13.70
C LEU A 9 -13.33 -10.45 12.68
N PHE A 10 -14.07 -9.46 12.20
CA PHE A 10 -15.09 -9.66 11.18
C PHE A 10 -14.48 -10.14 9.85
N LEU A 11 -13.46 -9.43 9.34
CA LEU A 11 -12.78 -9.80 8.10
C LEU A 11 -12.07 -11.15 8.21
N TYR A 12 -11.44 -11.41 9.36
CA TYR A 12 -10.83 -12.71 9.64
C TYR A 12 -11.87 -13.83 9.61
N SER A 13 -13.02 -13.65 10.25
CA SER A 13 -14.12 -14.63 10.23
C SER A 13 -14.63 -14.87 8.80
N CYS A 14 -14.76 -13.81 8.00
CA CYS A 14 -15.14 -13.94 6.59
C CYS A 14 -14.10 -14.71 5.75
N SER A 15 -12.81 -14.61 6.10
CA SER A 15 -11.73 -15.29 5.36
C SER A 15 -11.76 -16.81 5.47
N TRP A 16 -12.49 -17.37 6.44
CA TRP A 16 -12.71 -18.81 6.56
C TRP A 16 -13.68 -19.35 5.50
N LEU A 17 -14.55 -18.50 4.96
CA LEU A 17 -15.45 -18.89 3.90
C LEU A 17 -14.67 -19.17 2.60
N ASP A 18 -14.95 -20.32 1.98
CA ASP A 18 -14.49 -20.58 0.63
C ASP A 18 -15.35 -19.81 -0.37
N PHE A 19 -14.80 -18.72 -0.89
CA PHE A 19 -15.48 -17.82 -1.83
C PHE A 19 -15.94 -18.56 -3.10
N LYS A 20 -15.17 -19.52 -3.59
CA LYS A 20 -15.48 -20.26 -4.82
C LYS A 20 -16.55 -21.31 -4.61
N ALA A 21 -16.53 -22.00 -3.46
CA ALA A 21 -17.54 -23.00 -3.11
C ALA A 21 -18.91 -22.37 -2.78
N ASN A 22 -18.89 -21.17 -2.16
CA ASN A 22 -20.09 -20.46 -1.69
C ASN A 22 -20.27 -19.11 -2.38
N ARG A 23 -20.29 -19.09 -3.71
CA ARG A 23 -20.27 -17.86 -4.52
C ARG A 23 -21.34 -16.83 -4.11
N LYS A 24 -22.60 -17.25 -3.92
CA LYS A 24 -23.70 -16.32 -3.58
C LYS A 24 -23.43 -15.59 -2.25
N ILE A 25 -23.10 -16.34 -1.20
CA ILE A 25 -22.78 -15.78 0.12
C ILE A 25 -21.50 -14.95 0.04
N GLY A 26 -20.49 -15.45 -0.67
CA GLY A 26 -19.23 -14.74 -0.91
C GLY A 26 -19.45 -13.37 -1.56
N TYR A 27 -20.30 -13.27 -2.58
CA TYR A 27 -20.62 -11.98 -3.22
C TYR A 27 -21.40 -11.04 -2.29
N ILE A 28 -22.35 -11.55 -1.49
CA ILE A 28 -23.08 -10.73 -0.52
C ILE A 28 -22.10 -10.16 0.51
N LEU A 29 -21.27 -11.00 1.11
CA LEU A 29 -20.27 -10.57 2.08
C LEU A 29 -19.26 -9.60 1.45
N PHE A 30 -18.78 -9.87 0.26
CA PHE A 30 -17.84 -9.00 -0.44
C PHE A 30 -18.41 -7.60 -0.69
N THR A 31 -19.69 -7.52 -1.10
CA THR A 31 -20.39 -6.26 -1.29
C THR A 31 -20.63 -5.56 0.05
N PHE A 32 -21.02 -6.29 1.09
CA PHE A 32 -21.17 -5.72 2.43
C PHE A 32 -19.85 -5.16 2.96
N ILE A 33 -18.75 -5.89 2.80
CA ILE A 33 -17.41 -5.43 3.19
C ILE A 33 -17.02 -4.16 2.41
N PHE A 34 -17.39 -4.04 1.13
CA PHE A 34 -17.15 -2.81 0.36
C PHE A 34 -17.78 -1.60 1.07
N PHE A 35 -19.05 -1.68 1.43
CA PHE A 35 -19.71 -0.58 2.16
C PHE A 35 -19.10 -0.34 3.53
N LEU A 36 -18.69 -1.38 4.25
CA LEU A 36 -17.98 -1.21 5.52
C LEU A 36 -16.67 -0.45 5.35
N PHE A 37 -15.88 -0.73 4.31
CA PHE A 37 -14.65 0.01 4.03
C PHE A 37 -14.93 1.46 3.65
N VAL A 38 -15.94 1.71 2.82
CA VAL A 38 -16.35 3.07 2.45
C VAL A 38 -16.78 3.87 3.68
N LEU A 39 -17.59 3.28 4.55
CA LEU A 39 -18.05 3.94 5.77
C LEU A 39 -16.91 4.12 6.79
N HIS A 40 -16.07 3.10 6.95
CA HIS A 40 -14.90 3.17 7.82
C HIS A 40 -13.97 4.31 7.41
N ASP A 41 -13.71 4.49 6.13
CA ASP A 41 -12.84 5.56 5.65
C ASP A 41 -13.51 6.91 5.57
N GLY A 42 -14.75 6.94 5.07
CA GLY A 42 -15.47 8.16 4.78
C GLY A 42 -16.07 8.85 6.01
N LEU A 43 -16.31 8.11 7.10
CA LEU A 43 -16.89 8.65 8.34
C LEU A 43 -15.84 8.83 9.46
N ARG A 44 -14.55 8.67 9.15
CA ARG A 44 -13.48 8.91 10.13
C ARG A 44 -13.37 10.41 10.48
N TRP A 45 -13.16 10.70 11.74
CA TRP A 45 -12.90 12.03 12.24
C TRP A 45 -11.59 12.06 13.02
N GLU A 46 -10.76 13.06 12.80
CA GLU A 46 -9.43 13.22 13.43
C GLU A 46 -8.59 11.93 13.45
N THR A 47 -8.78 11.09 12.44
CA THR A 47 -8.11 9.78 12.35
C THR A 47 -7.27 9.69 11.09
N GLY A 48 -5.97 9.42 11.26
CA GLY A 48 -4.98 9.36 10.18
C GLY A 48 -3.86 10.39 10.34
N THR A 49 -2.70 10.10 9.77
CA THR A 49 -1.46 10.87 9.99
C THR A 49 -1.56 12.34 9.56
N ASP A 50 -2.20 12.61 8.44
CA ASP A 50 -2.25 13.95 7.82
C ASP A 50 -3.65 14.58 7.87
N TRP A 51 -4.57 14.00 8.68
CA TRP A 51 -5.98 14.42 8.70
C TRP A 51 -6.15 15.93 8.92
N GLY A 52 -5.48 16.49 9.91
CA GLY A 52 -5.61 17.92 10.24
C GLY A 52 -5.10 18.85 9.15
N ASN A 53 -4.06 18.44 8.38
CA ASN A 53 -3.53 19.21 7.27
C ASN A 53 -4.51 19.19 6.08
N TYR A 54 -5.07 18.02 5.76
CA TYR A 54 -6.06 17.89 4.69
C TYR A 54 -7.37 18.58 5.02
N TYR A 55 -7.82 18.51 6.26
CA TYR A 55 -9.03 19.22 6.71
C TYR A 55 -8.89 20.74 6.58
N ARG A 56 -7.77 21.29 7.06
CA ARG A 56 -7.49 22.73 6.90
C ARG A 56 -7.40 23.14 5.44
N PHE A 57 -6.75 22.35 4.63
CA PHE A 57 -6.67 22.59 3.18
C PHE A 57 -8.06 22.56 2.55
N PHE A 58 -8.90 21.55 2.83
CA PHE A 58 -10.25 21.45 2.30
C PHE A 58 -11.10 22.71 2.61
N LEU A 59 -11.01 23.22 3.83
CA LEU A 59 -11.77 24.42 4.22
C LEU A 59 -11.35 25.65 3.41
N ASN A 60 -10.08 25.80 3.07
CA ASN A 60 -9.47 26.99 2.48
C ASN A 60 -9.16 26.86 0.99
N CYS A 61 -9.30 25.68 0.39
CA CYS A 61 -8.82 25.38 -0.98
C CYS A 61 -9.42 26.23 -2.11
N LEU A 62 -10.46 27.01 -1.84
CA LEU A 62 -11.03 27.96 -2.81
C LEU A 62 -10.29 29.32 -2.83
N TRP A 63 -9.49 29.62 -1.81
CA TRP A 63 -8.85 30.93 -1.60
C TRP A 63 -7.34 30.87 -1.44
N ASP A 64 -6.79 29.73 -0.97
CA ASP A 64 -5.37 29.59 -0.73
C ASP A 64 -4.58 29.27 -2.02
N GLU A 65 -3.36 29.74 -2.09
CA GLU A 65 -2.41 29.40 -3.16
C GLU A 65 -2.04 27.91 -3.09
N TRP A 66 -1.86 27.29 -4.25
CA TRP A 66 -1.94 25.84 -4.46
C TRP A 66 -0.60 25.10 -4.38
N GLU A 67 0.46 25.79 -3.99
CA GLU A 67 1.82 25.26 -4.07
C GLU A 67 2.08 24.03 -3.17
N GLN A 68 1.19 23.75 -2.21
CA GLN A 68 1.43 22.70 -1.23
C GLN A 68 1.01 21.31 -1.70
N PHE A 69 0.08 21.18 -2.65
CA PHE A 69 -0.52 19.92 -3.07
C PHE A 69 -0.53 19.77 -4.58
N GLU A 70 -0.56 18.52 -5.06
CA GLU A 70 -0.64 18.24 -6.48
C GLU A 70 -1.98 18.70 -7.08
N PRO A 71 -1.98 19.17 -8.35
CA PRO A 71 -3.12 19.89 -8.95
C PRO A 71 -4.41 19.05 -9.04
N GLY A 72 -4.33 17.74 -9.24
CA GLY A 72 -5.52 16.88 -9.28
C GLY A 72 -6.18 16.74 -7.91
N TYR A 73 -5.37 16.67 -6.85
CA TYR A 73 -5.90 16.66 -5.50
C TYR A 73 -6.54 17.99 -5.12
N VAL A 74 -5.91 19.12 -5.52
CA VAL A 74 -6.48 20.46 -5.34
C VAL A 74 -7.82 20.58 -6.04
N LEU A 75 -7.88 20.23 -7.34
CA LEU A 75 -9.12 20.28 -8.12
C LEU A 75 -10.23 19.41 -7.48
N PHE A 76 -9.90 18.21 -7.02
CA PHE A 76 -10.87 17.33 -6.37
C PHE A 76 -11.42 17.95 -5.08
N ASN A 77 -10.57 18.56 -4.24
CA ASN A 77 -11.01 19.28 -3.06
C ASN A 77 -11.92 20.46 -3.43
N GLN A 78 -11.55 21.29 -4.40
CA GLN A 78 -12.32 22.45 -4.84
C GLN A 78 -13.68 22.05 -5.40
N LEU A 79 -13.77 20.99 -6.18
CA LEU A 79 -15.06 20.48 -6.70
C LEU A 79 -16.01 20.11 -5.56
N ILE A 80 -15.55 19.36 -4.55
CA ILE A 80 -16.39 18.97 -3.43
C ILE A 80 -16.68 20.17 -2.53
N ARG A 81 -15.67 21.00 -2.25
CA ARG A 81 -15.81 22.19 -1.40
C ARG A 81 -16.77 23.23 -1.99
N GLY A 82 -16.87 23.32 -3.33
CA GLY A 82 -17.86 24.14 -4.02
C GLY A 82 -19.31 23.66 -3.86
N LEU A 83 -19.51 22.38 -3.49
CA LEU A 83 -20.83 21.80 -3.24
C LEU A 83 -21.20 21.79 -1.75
N THR A 84 -20.22 21.62 -0.87
CA THR A 84 -20.46 21.53 0.59
C THR A 84 -19.22 21.94 1.38
N ILE A 85 -19.46 22.40 2.61
CA ILE A 85 -18.40 22.66 3.59
C ILE A 85 -18.08 21.44 4.47
N ASP A 86 -18.86 20.37 4.33
CA ASP A 86 -18.72 19.16 5.14
C ASP A 86 -17.59 18.29 4.60
N TYR A 87 -16.49 18.19 5.36
CA TYR A 87 -15.32 17.39 5.01
C TYR A 87 -15.60 15.90 4.94
N ASN A 88 -16.61 15.39 5.65
CA ASN A 88 -16.97 13.97 5.58
C ASN A 88 -17.53 13.60 4.21
N VAL A 89 -18.20 14.52 3.52
CA VAL A 89 -18.62 14.31 2.13
C VAL A 89 -17.40 14.11 1.22
N PHE A 90 -16.34 14.91 1.42
CA PHE A 90 -15.08 14.73 0.72
C PHE A 90 -14.47 13.33 0.99
N LEU A 91 -14.37 12.94 2.28
CA LEU A 91 -13.82 11.64 2.67
C LEU A 91 -14.67 10.47 2.14
N LEU A 92 -16.00 10.60 2.12
CA LEU A 92 -16.88 9.58 1.51
C LEU A 92 -16.66 9.46 0.00
N CYS A 93 -16.56 10.58 -0.71
CA CYS A 93 -16.26 10.58 -2.14
C CYS A 93 -14.90 9.93 -2.43
N GLU A 94 -13.89 10.29 -1.65
CA GLU A 94 -12.56 9.68 -1.72
C GLU A 94 -12.63 8.17 -1.50
N ALA A 95 -13.28 7.73 -0.41
CA ALA A 95 -13.43 6.32 -0.05
C ALA A 95 -14.15 5.52 -1.14
N VAL A 96 -15.20 6.07 -1.75
CA VAL A 96 -15.90 5.43 -2.88
C VAL A 96 -14.97 5.26 -4.07
N ILE A 97 -14.16 6.26 -4.41
CA ILE A 97 -13.19 6.18 -5.51
C ILE A 97 -12.13 5.10 -5.20
N VAL A 98 -11.51 5.16 -4.03
CA VAL A 98 -10.43 4.25 -3.62
C VAL A 98 -10.91 2.81 -3.62
N TRP A 99 -11.96 2.53 -2.86
CA TRP A 99 -12.47 1.15 -2.74
C TRP A 99 -13.17 0.68 -4.01
N GLY A 100 -13.79 1.60 -4.78
CA GLY A 100 -14.36 1.32 -6.09
C GLY A 100 -13.34 0.86 -7.12
N LEU A 101 -12.07 1.26 -6.99
CA LEU A 101 -10.97 0.79 -7.84
C LEU A 101 -10.34 -0.51 -7.31
N ILE A 102 -10.16 -0.65 -6.01
CA ILE A 102 -9.47 -1.79 -5.39
C ILE A 102 -10.34 -3.06 -5.42
N PHE A 103 -11.59 -2.97 -5.01
CA PHE A 103 -12.47 -4.15 -4.84
C PHE A 103 -12.69 -4.94 -6.13
N PRO A 104 -13.01 -4.32 -7.29
CA PRO A 104 -13.15 -5.06 -8.55
C PRO A 104 -11.88 -5.82 -8.95
N THR A 105 -10.71 -5.24 -8.63
CA THR A 105 -9.43 -5.87 -8.93
C THR A 105 -9.20 -7.10 -8.06
N ILE A 106 -9.43 -6.99 -6.74
CA ILE A 106 -9.35 -8.14 -5.82
C ILE A 106 -10.33 -9.22 -6.23
N ARG A 107 -11.60 -8.87 -6.49
CA ARG A 107 -12.62 -9.83 -6.90
C ARG A 107 -12.24 -10.63 -8.15
N LYS A 108 -11.66 -9.94 -9.13
CA LYS A 108 -11.34 -10.54 -10.43
C LYS A 108 -10.10 -11.41 -10.39
N TYR A 109 -9.07 -11.00 -9.67
CA TYR A 109 -7.73 -11.57 -9.80
C TYR A 109 -7.25 -12.34 -8.58
N SER A 110 -7.80 -12.09 -7.38
CA SER A 110 -7.37 -12.84 -6.19
C SER A 110 -7.93 -14.28 -6.21
N PRO A 111 -7.12 -15.28 -5.83
CA PRO A 111 -7.61 -16.66 -5.65
C PRO A 111 -8.58 -16.78 -4.48
N ASP A 112 -8.44 -15.96 -3.44
CA ASP A 112 -9.33 -15.88 -2.27
C ASP A 112 -9.59 -14.40 -1.91
N PRO A 113 -10.64 -13.77 -2.49
CA PRO A 113 -10.93 -12.36 -2.29
C PRO A 113 -11.16 -11.94 -0.84
N LEU A 114 -11.85 -12.75 -0.03
CA LEU A 114 -12.14 -12.42 1.37
C LEU A 114 -10.89 -12.44 2.22
N LEU A 115 -10.01 -13.41 2.03
CA LEU A 115 -8.71 -13.45 2.67
C LEU A 115 -7.85 -12.26 2.26
N THR A 116 -7.85 -11.90 0.96
CA THR A 116 -7.08 -10.75 0.48
C THR A 116 -7.56 -9.44 1.11
N LEU A 117 -8.87 -9.25 1.33
CA LEU A 117 -9.41 -8.07 2.01
C LEU A 117 -8.99 -8.03 3.48
N PHE A 118 -8.95 -9.15 4.19
CA PHE A 118 -8.42 -9.22 5.55
C PHE A 118 -6.94 -8.78 5.59
N CYS A 119 -6.11 -9.36 4.72
CA CYS A 119 -4.70 -9.00 4.62
C CYS A 119 -4.50 -7.53 4.26
N LEU A 120 -5.29 -7.05 3.30
CA LEU A 120 -5.25 -5.65 2.84
C LEU A 120 -5.58 -4.67 3.96
N TYR A 121 -6.64 -4.93 4.73
CA TYR A 121 -7.00 -4.07 5.85
C TYR A 121 -5.87 -3.92 6.85
N CYS A 122 -5.24 -5.03 7.24
CA CYS A 122 -4.17 -5.03 8.23
C CYS A 122 -2.88 -4.33 7.73
N THR A 123 -2.64 -4.33 6.42
CA THR A 123 -1.42 -3.74 5.83
C THR A 123 -1.61 -2.30 5.36
N LEU A 124 -2.84 -1.93 4.96
CA LEU A 124 -3.14 -0.61 4.40
C LEU A 124 -3.50 0.43 5.46
N LEU A 125 -3.88 0.00 6.67
CA LEU A 125 -4.31 0.91 7.72
C LEU A 125 -3.33 2.07 7.97
N PRO A 126 -1.99 1.85 7.99
CA PRO A 126 -1.04 2.94 8.18
C PRO A 126 -1.02 3.98 7.05
N VAL A 127 -1.59 3.66 5.89
CA VAL A 127 -1.72 4.57 4.74
C VAL A 127 -3.02 5.37 4.81
N LEU A 128 -3.97 4.99 5.69
CA LEU A 128 -5.17 5.77 5.94
C LEU A 128 -4.81 7.15 6.49
N GLY A 129 -5.36 8.18 5.89
CA GLY A 129 -5.01 9.57 6.18
C GLY A 129 -3.93 10.16 5.29
N MET A 130 -3.28 9.35 4.44
CA MET A 130 -2.44 9.82 3.34
C MET A 130 -3.28 9.90 2.05
N ASN A 131 -4.34 10.70 2.06
CA ASN A 131 -5.41 10.73 1.06
C ASN A 131 -4.89 10.74 -0.39
N ARG A 132 -3.93 11.62 -0.71
CA ARG A 132 -3.34 11.75 -2.04
C ARG A 132 -2.68 10.46 -2.52
N GLN A 133 -1.85 9.87 -1.66
CA GLN A 133 -1.13 8.63 -1.96
C GLN A 133 -2.10 7.44 -2.07
N LEU A 134 -3.16 7.42 -1.26
CA LEU A 134 -4.15 6.35 -1.27
C LEU A 134 -4.93 6.32 -2.59
N ILE A 135 -5.33 7.47 -3.14
CA ILE A 135 -5.96 7.57 -4.46
C ILE A 135 -5.01 7.02 -5.55
N SER A 136 -3.76 7.47 -5.56
CA SER A 136 -2.76 7.00 -6.52
C SER A 136 -2.48 5.51 -6.39
N LEU A 137 -2.42 4.98 -5.15
CA LEU A 137 -2.26 3.55 -4.88
C LEU A 137 -3.46 2.74 -5.40
N ALA A 138 -4.67 3.23 -5.21
CA ALA A 138 -5.88 2.58 -5.73
C ALA A 138 -5.86 2.50 -7.27
N ILE A 139 -5.44 3.58 -7.95
CA ILE A 139 -5.27 3.60 -9.40
C ILE A 139 -4.17 2.60 -9.81
N SER A 140 -3.05 2.50 -9.08
CA SER A 140 -1.99 1.54 -9.39
C SER A 140 -2.49 0.10 -9.32
N ILE A 141 -3.25 -0.26 -8.26
CA ILE A 141 -3.85 -1.58 -8.09
C ILE A 141 -4.85 -1.86 -9.22
N TYR A 142 -5.65 -0.87 -9.60
CA TYR A 142 -6.59 -1.02 -10.72
C TYR A 142 -5.87 -1.24 -12.05
N SER A 143 -4.75 -0.55 -12.27
CA SER A 143 -4.01 -0.55 -13.54
C SER A 143 -3.31 -1.88 -13.88
N ILE A 144 -3.12 -2.78 -12.87
CA ILE A 144 -2.50 -4.10 -13.14
C ILE A 144 -3.25 -4.90 -14.20
N ARG A 145 -4.56 -4.68 -14.34
CA ARG A 145 -5.36 -5.32 -15.40
C ARG A 145 -4.83 -5.01 -16.79
N PHE A 146 -4.30 -3.84 -16.99
CA PHE A 146 -3.72 -3.42 -18.26
C PHE A 146 -2.36 -4.07 -18.50
N ILE A 147 -1.58 -4.30 -17.42
CA ILE A 147 -0.33 -5.07 -17.51
C ILE A 147 -0.63 -6.52 -17.89
N LEU A 148 -1.60 -7.15 -17.20
CA LEU A 148 -1.99 -8.54 -17.43
C LEU A 148 -2.59 -8.76 -18.82
N ASN A 149 -3.29 -7.76 -19.37
CA ASN A 149 -3.88 -7.79 -20.72
C ASN A 149 -2.95 -7.23 -21.80
N ARG A 150 -1.68 -6.91 -21.48
CA ARG A 150 -0.69 -6.34 -22.41
C ARG A 150 -1.13 -5.01 -23.06
N GLN A 151 -1.93 -4.22 -22.36
CA GLN A 151 -2.49 -2.94 -22.80
C GLN A 151 -1.63 -1.78 -22.29
N TRP A 152 -0.44 -1.60 -22.84
CA TRP A 152 0.54 -0.63 -22.32
C TRP A 152 0.04 0.82 -22.34
N ILE A 153 -0.71 1.23 -23.38
CA ILE A 153 -1.25 2.59 -23.48
C ILE A 153 -2.16 2.90 -22.29
N PHE A 154 -3.12 2.01 -21.98
CA PHE A 154 -4.04 2.22 -20.86
C PHE A 154 -3.34 2.16 -19.51
N PHE A 155 -2.27 1.35 -19.39
CA PHE A 155 -1.43 1.33 -18.20
C PHE A 155 -0.77 2.69 -17.98
N TYR A 156 -0.04 3.23 -18.97
CA TYR A 156 0.63 4.52 -18.80
C TYR A 156 -0.34 5.70 -18.70
N LEU A 157 -1.50 5.66 -19.38
CA LEU A 157 -2.57 6.63 -19.14
C LEU A 157 -3.09 6.59 -17.69
N SER A 158 -3.18 5.40 -17.08
CA SER A 158 -3.55 5.28 -15.66
C SER A 158 -2.49 5.92 -14.74
N ILE A 159 -1.20 5.74 -15.04
CA ILE A 159 -0.12 6.39 -14.30
C ILE A 159 -0.21 7.92 -14.45
N LEU A 160 -0.38 8.42 -15.67
CA LEU A 160 -0.54 9.86 -15.93
C LEU A 160 -1.78 10.45 -15.23
N LEU A 161 -2.88 9.70 -15.15
CA LEU A 161 -4.09 10.11 -14.41
C LEU A 161 -3.85 10.15 -12.88
N ALA A 162 -2.97 9.31 -12.37
CA ALA A 162 -2.65 9.25 -10.94
C ALA A 162 -1.61 10.29 -10.51
N CYS A 163 -0.70 10.72 -11.41
CA CYS A 163 0.34 11.71 -11.10
C CYS A 163 -0.20 13.03 -10.50
N PRO A 164 -1.32 13.61 -11.00
CA PRO A 164 -1.89 14.81 -10.40
C PRO A 164 -2.41 14.64 -8.97
N PHE A 165 -2.56 13.42 -8.48
CA PHE A 165 -2.91 13.14 -7.07
C PHE A 165 -1.68 12.90 -6.22
N HIS A 166 -0.67 12.18 -6.75
CA HIS A 166 0.59 11.98 -6.02
C HIS A 166 1.72 11.55 -6.95
N LEU A 167 2.72 12.39 -7.07
CA LEU A 167 3.80 12.22 -8.05
C LEU A 167 4.62 10.95 -7.85
N SER A 168 4.71 10.42 -6.62
CA SER A 168 5.46 9.18 -6.34
C SER A 168 4.98 7.96 -7.13
N ILE A 169 3.77 7.99 -7.74
CA ILE A 169 3.26 6.92 -8.62
C ILE A 169 4.16 6.68 -9.84
N LEU A 170 4.95 7.66 -10.27
CA LEU A 170 5.86 7.51 -11.40
C LEU A 170 6.82 6.33 -11.24
N ILE A 171 7.22 6.00 -10.01
CA ILE A 171 8.06 4.83 -9.74
C ILE A 171 7.36 3.52 -10.17
N PHE A 172 6.03 3.49 -10.16
CA PHE A 172 5.25 2.32 -10.57
C PHE A 172 5.24 2.11 -12.09
N ALA A 173 5.69 3.07 -12.90
CA ALA A 173 5.76 2.94 -14.36
C ALA A 173 6.61 1.74 -14.82
N VAL A 174 7.61 1.34 -14.02
CA VAL A 174 8.45 0.16 -14.30
C VAL A 174 7.67 -1.16 -14.21
N ALA A 175 6.51 -1.17 -13.55
CA ALA A 175 5.70 -2.38 -13.32
C ALA A 175 5.27 -3.08 -14.62
N TYR A 176 5.11 -2.33 -15.71
CA TYR A 176 4.75 -2.90 -17.01
C TYR A 176 5.76 -3.95 -17.49
N PHE A 177 7.04 -3.74 -17.23
CA PHE A 177 8.13 -4.62 -17.65
C PHE A 177 8.32 -5.82 -16.72
N LEU A 178 7.68 -5.82 -15.54
CA LEU A 178 7.85 -6.86 -14.53
C LEU A 178 6.90 -8.06 -14.71
N ASN A 179 6.09 -8.09 -15.76
CA ASN A 179 5.21 -9.23 -16.07
C ASN A 179 5.94 -10.30 -16.91
N SER A 180 7.16 -10.62 -16.53
CA SER A 180 7.96 -11.67 -17.17
C SER A 180 8.79 -12.42 -16.12
N LYS A 181 8.92 -13.74 -16.31
CA LYS A 181 9.66 -14.59 -15.37
C LYS A 181 11.16 -14.48 -15.63
N LEU A 182 11.90 -14.05 -14.62
CA LEU A 182 13.35 -14.10 -14.65
C LEU A 182 13.86 -15.53 -14.31
N LYS A 183 15.06 -15.87 -14.81
CA LYS A 183 15.75 -17.08 -14.35
C LYS A 183 16.15 -16.90 -12.88
N THR A 184 16.08 -17.96 -12.08
CA THR A 184 16.40 -17.96 -10.63
C THR A 184 17.71 -17.26 -10.30
N LYS A 185 18.73 -17.48 -11.12
CA LYS A 185 20.05 -16.86 -10.92
C LYS A 185 20.01 -15.33 -10.89
N TYR A 186 19.10 -14.70 -11.63
CA TYR A 186 18.98 -13.24 -11.65
C TYR A 186 18.30 -12.70 -10.39
N TYR A 187 17.30 -13.40 -9.85
CA TYR A 187 16.72 -13.02 -8.54
C TYR A 187 17.77 -13.06 -7.43
N VAL A 188 18.56 -14.15 -7.39
CA VAL A 188 19.64 -14.29 -6.41
C VAL A 188 20.73 -13.24 -6.61
N LEU A 189 21.19 -13.05 -7.86
CA LEU A 189 22.21 -12.06 -8.19
C LEU A 189 21.79 -10.65 -7.78
N LEU A 190 20.59 -10.23 -8.15
CA LEU A 190 20.06 -8.90 -7.80
C LEU A 190 20.01 -8.70 -6.29
N LEU A 191 19.53 -9.70 -5.53
CA LEU A 191 19.48 -9.60 -4.07
C LEU A 191 20.90 -9.51 -3.46
N VAL A 192 21.84 -10.32 -3.94
CA VAL A 192 23.24 -10.28 -3.46
C VAL A 192 23.88 -8.94 -3.75
N VAL A 193 23.67 -8.39 -4.96
CA VAL A 193 24.17 -7.04 -5.32
C VAL A 193 23.58 -5.99 -4.41
N CYS A 194 22.25 -6.02 -4.16
CA CYS A 194 21.60 -5.04 -3.28
C CYS A 194 22.09 -5.14 -1.83
N ILE A 195 22.30 -6.36 -1.31
CA ILE A 195 22.91 -6.56 0.03
C ILE A 195 24.34 -5.99 0.04
N GLY A 196 25.14 -6.24 -1.00
CA GLY A 196 26.48 -5.68 -1.10
C GLY A 196 26.46 -4.15 -1.09
N LEU A 197 25.60 -3.52 -1.88
CA LEU A 197 25.45 -2.06 -1.91
C LEU A 197 25.08 -1.49 -0.54
N SER A 198 24.19 -2.16 0.19
CA SER A 198 23.78 -1.77 1.54
C SER A 198 24.90 -1.96 2.58
N VAL A 199 25.59 -3.12 2.57
CA VAL A 199 26.67 -3.43 3.54
C VAL A 199 27.87 -2.48 3.39
N PHE A 200 28.16 -2.04 2.18
CA PHE A 200 29.27 -1.11 1.90
C PHE A 200 28.85 0.37 1.94
N ASP A 201 27.62 0.66 2.36
CA ASP A 201 27.05 2.03 2.46
C ASP A 201 27.24 2.85 1.19
N VAL A 202 27.15 2.19 0.03
CA VAL A 202 27.47 2.80 -1.28
C VAL A 202 26.54 3.97 -1.57
N ILE A 203 25.28 3.89 -1.14
CA ILE A 203 24.30 4.94 -1.42
C ILE A 203 24.67 6.22 -0.70
N ASP A 204 24.85 6.19 0.63
CA ASP A 204 25.17 7.41 1.40
C ASP A 204 26.54 7.95 1.04
N LYS A 205 27.52 7.07 0.80
CA LYS A 205 28.88 7.46 0.47
C LYS A 205 29.01 8.20 -0.87
N TYR A 206 28.24 7.79 -1.91
CA TYR A 206 28.40 8.34 -3.25
C TYR A 206 27.23 9.23 -3.68
N PHE A 207 26.07 9.11 -3.05
CA PHE A 207 24.86 9.83 -3.42
C PHE A 207 24.32 10.73 -2.32
N GLY A 208 24.77 10.59 -1.06
CA GLY A 208 24.32 11.44 0.06
C GLY A 208 24.58 12.93 -0.19
N GLU A 209 25.70 13.27 -0.84
CA GLU A 209 26.02 14.65 -1.22
C GLU A 209 25.05 15.25 -2.26
N ILE A 210 24.30 14.40 -3.00
CA ILE A 210 23.36 14.84 -4.02
C ILE A 210 22.00 15.22 -3.41
N VAL A 211 21.66 14.69 -2.22
CA VAL A 211 20.37 14.93 -1.55
C VAL A 211 20.05 16.42 -1.41
N PRO A 212 20.95 17.29 -0.93
CA PRO A 212 20.70 18.74 -0.84
C PRO A 212 20.40 19.40 -2.18
N TYR A 213 21.03 18.91 -3.27
CA TYR A 213 20.80 19.45 -4.61
C TYR A 213 19.47 18.99 -5.23
N VAL A 214 19.01 17.78 -4.87
CA VAL A 214 17.73 17.23 -5.36
C VAL A 214 16.56 17.75 -4.52
N SER A 215 16.78 17.98 -3.22
CA SER A 215 15.78 18.53 -2.32
C SER A 215 15.55 20.03 -2.52
N GLY A 216 16.55 20.77 -3.02
CA GLY A 216 16.49 22.21 -3.12
C GLY A 216 16.19 22.86 -1.77
N ASP A 217 15.46 23.97 -1.76
CA ASP A 217 14.97 24.64 -0.55
C ASP A 217 13.71 23.95 0.06
N ASP A 218 13.34 22.76 -0.41
CA ASP A 218 12.19 22.05 0.14
C ASP A 218 12.54 21.43 1.51
N THR A 219 12.32 22.24 2.56
CA THR A 219 12.49 21.85 3.97
C THR A 219 11.76 20.56 4.37
N ARG A 220 10.78 20.13 3.56
CA ARG A 220 10.04 18.88 3.78
C ARG A 220 10.89 17.65 3.45
N LEU A 221 11.70 17.71 2.39
CA LEU A 221 12.62 16.61 2.07
C LEU A 221 13.72 16.50 3.13
N MET A 222 14.23 17.62 3.63
CA MET A 222 15.20 17.64 4.73
C MET A 222 14.62 17.06 6.03
N GLY A 223 13.36 17.36 6.37
CA GLY A 223 12.71 16.79 7.56
C GLY A 223 12.55 15.26 7.50
N TYR A 224 12.62 14.64 6.32
CA TYR A 224 12.58 13.17 6.18
C TYR A 224 13.94 12.50 6.33
N THR A 225 15.04 13.21 6.15
CA THR A 225 16.40 12.68 6.37
C THR A 225 16.74 12.60 7.87
N GLU A 226 16.09 13.42 8.70
CA GLU A 226 16.26 13.41 10.16
C GLU A 226 15.44 12.33 10.88
N ILE A 227 14.47 11.71 10.20
CA ILE A 227 13.64 10.63 10.80
C ILE A 227 14.42 9.32 10.82
N GLU A 228 15.06 9.10 11.97
CA GLU A 228 15.56 7.85 12.55
C GLU A 228 16.16 6.83 11.57
N SER A 229 17.45 6.66 11.66
CA SER A 229 18.14 5.44 11.28
C SER A 229 17.49 4.26 12.04
N THR A 230 16.58 3.54 11.41
CA THR A 230 16.09 2.28 11.97
C THR A 230 17.30 1.37 12.16
N GLY A 231 17.53 0.92 13.39
CA GLY A 231 18.73 0.12 13.72
C GLY A 231 18.87 -1.10 12.80
N VAL A 232 20.08 -1.54 12.57
CA VAL A 232 20.48 -2.68 11.71
C VAL A 232 19.55 -3.91 11.91
N ASN A 233 19.12 -4.18 13.15
CA ASN A 233 18.22 -5.28 13.48
C ASN A 233 16.81 -5.13 12.84
N ALA A 234 16.27 -3.92 12.78
CA ALA A 234 14.97 -3.68 12.17
C ALA A 234 15.03 -3.86 10.64
N SER A 235 16.15 -3.47 10.03
CA SER A 235 16.40 -3.69 8.60
C SER A 235 16.46 -5.18 8.27
N PHE A 236 17.17 -5.97 9.08
CA PHE A 236 17.27 -7.41 8.87
C PHE A 236 15.92 -8.13 8.99
N LEU A 237 15.10 -7.80 9.98
CA LEU A 237 13.77 -8.39 10.15
C LEU A 237 12.85 -8.05 8.95
N GLY A 238 12.95 -6.84 8.42
CA GLY A 238 12.20 -6.43 7.23
C GLY A 238 12.58 -7.24 5.99
N ILE A 239 13.89 -7.45 5.77
CA ILE A 239 14.40 -8.29 4.67
C ILE A 239 13.95 -9.74 4.85
N ALA A 240 14.10 -10.31 6.05
CA ALA A 240 13.71 -11.68 6.35
C ALA A 240 12.21 -11.91 6.12
N ARG A 241 11.36 -10.99 6.57
CA ARG A 241 9.90 -11.04 6.38
C ARG A 241 9.53 -11.05 4.89
N LYS A 242 10.07 -10.10 4.12
CA LYS A 242 9.80 -10.02 2.68
C LYS A 242 10.29 -11.26 1.94
N SER A 243 11.49 -11.73 2.28
CA SER A 243 12.09 -12.93 1.70
C SER A 243 11.29 -14.20 1.99
N LEU A 244 10.70 -14.33 3.19
CA LEU A 244 9.86 -15.47 3.55
C LEU A 244 8.68 -15.65 2.59
N TRP A 245 7.92 -14.56 2.31
CA TRP A 245 6.78 -14.65 1.39
C TRP A 245 7.19 -14.98 -0.03
N LEU A 246 8.29 -14.42 -0.51
CA LEU A 246 8.86 -14.75 -1.82
C LEU A 246 9.30 -16.21 -1.89
N PHE A 247 9.97 -16.71 -0.85
CA PHE A 247 10.39 -18.11 -0.75
C PHE A 247 9.19 -19.06 -0.80
N LEU A 248 8.12 -18.78 -0.05
CA LEU A 248 6.91 -19.59 -0.05
C LEU A 248 6.14 -19.53 -1.38
N ALA A 249 6.16 -18.40 -2.07
CA ALA A 249 5.48 -18.22 -3.35
C ALA A 249 6.27 -18.80 -4.54
N TYR A 250 7.59 -18.85 -4.46
CA TYR A 250 8.46 -19.25 -5.58
C TYR A 250 8.12 -20.63 -6.18
N PRO A 251 7.87 -21.71 -5.40
CA PRO A 251 7.47 -23.01 -5.96
C PRO A 251 6.16 -22.96 -6.75
N LEU A 252 5.24 -22.06 -6.37
CA LEU A 252 3.95 -21.91 -7.07
C LEU A 252 4.13 -21.31 -8.46
N LEU A 253 5.15 -20.48 -8.68
CA LEU A 253 5.48 -19.91 -9.99
C LEU A 253 5.93 -20.97 -11.03
N LYS A 254 6.27 -22.19 -10.60
CA LYS A 254 6.58 -23.27 -11.54
C LYS A 254 5.37 -23.68 -12.36
N LYS A 255 4.16 -23.52 -11.78
CA LYS A 255 2.89 -23.87 -12.41
C LYS A 255 2.28 -22.72 -13.21
N GLU A 256 2.61 -21.47 -12.87
CA GLU A 256 2.09 -20.27 -13.54
C GLU A 256 3.25 -19.51 -14.21
N ARG A 257 3.22 -19.43 -15.53
CA ARG A 257 4.25 -18.70 -16.31
C ARG A 257 3.88 -17.23 -16.53
N GLU A 258 2.61 -16.90 -16.41
CA GLU A 258 2.05 -15.56 -16.59
C GLU A 258 0.85 -15.39 -15.62
N GLY A 259 0.52 -14.17 -15.25
CA GLY A 259 -0.64 -13.88 -14.42
C GLY A 259 -0.33 -13.07 -13.16
N LEU A 260 -1.34 -12.90 -12.31
CA LEU A 260 -1.20 -12.03 -11.14
C LEU A 260 -0.15 -12.53 -10.14
N LEU A 261 -0.01 -13.85 -9.95
CA LEU A 261 1.02 -14.38 -9.03
C LEU A 261 2.42 -13.96 -9.44
N LEU A 262 2.77 -14.12 -10.73
CA LEU A 262 4.08 -13.73 -11.24
C LEU A 262 4.30 -12.22 -11.14
N LEU A 263 3.31 -11.43 -11.57
CA LEU A 263 3.39 -9.98 -11.47
C LEU A 263 3.55 -9.52 -10.02
N SER A 264 2.72 -10.03 -9.10
CA SER A 264 2.80 -9.71 -7.67
C SER A 264 4.15 -10.12 -7.06
N PHE A 265 4.67 -11.29 -7.45
CA PHE A 265 5.98 -11.76 -7.02
C PHE A 265 7.09 -10.78 -7.43
N ASN A 266 7.12 -10.38 -8.71
CA ASN A 266 8.14 -9.46 -9.21
C ASN A 266 8.03 -8.05 -8.60
N LEU A 267 6.81 -7.54 -8.44
CA LEU A 267 6.56 -6.25 -7.78
C LEU A 267 7.02 -6.29 -6.32
N TYR A 268 6.65 -7.33 -5.59
CA TYR A 268 7.05 -7.48 -4.19
C TYR A 268 8.56 -7.74 -4.05
N PHE A 269 9.17 -8.49 -5.00
CA PHE A 269 10.61 -8.65 -5.06
C PHE A 269 11.32 -7.30 -5.29
N LEU A 270 10.81 -6.46 -6.19
CA LEU A 270 11.35 -5.10 -6.35
C LEU A 270 11.25 -4.30 -5.06
N SER A 271 10.15 -4.42 -4.30
CA SER A 271 10.05 -3.77 -3.00
C SER A 271 11.08 -4.27 -1.98
N LEU A 272 11.48 -5.55 -2.07
CA LEU A 272 12.57 -6.11 -1.25
C LEU A 272 13.91 -5.49 -1.65
N LEU A 273 14.20 -5.38 -2.95
CA LEU A 273 15.45 -4.78 -3.43
C LEU A 273 15.57 -3.31 -2.99
N ILE A 274 14.51 -2.51 -3.21
CA ILE A 274 14.48 -1.10 -2.80
C ILE A 274 14.66 -0.99 -1.28
N TYR A 275 13.93 -1.80 -0.51
CA TYR A 275 14.06 -1.82 0.94
C TYR A 275 15.49 -2.17 1.38
N THR A 276 16.11 -3.16 0.75
CA THR A 276 17.47 -3.59 1.09
C THR A 276 18.51 -2.51 0.83
N ILE A 277 18.34 -1.73 -0.23
CA ILE A 277 19.30 -0.68 -0.63
C ILE A 277 19.13 0.59 0.20
N PHE A 278 17.88 1.06 0.36
CA PHE A 278 17.62 2.43 0.84
C PHE A 278 17.15 2.49 2.30
N ASN A 279 16.86 1.35 2.97
CA ASN A 279 16.42 1.40 4.35
C ASN A 279 17.56 1.78 5.29
N GLY A 280 17.38 2.86 6.04
CA GLY A 280 18.40 3.41 6.94
C GLY A 280 19.40 4.35 6.26
N THR A 281 19.16 4.74 5.01
CA THR A 281 19.95 5.74 4.27
C THR A 281 19.22 7.09 4.24
N ASP A 282 19.90 8.15 3.78
CA ASP A 282 19.31 9.49 3.56
C ASP A 282 18.15 9.46 2.55
N PHE A 283 18.03 8.39 1.77
CA PHE A 283 16.93 8.17 0.81
C PHE A 283 15.77 7.35 1.39
N GLN A 284 15.62 7.26 2.72
CA GLN A 284 14.55 6.51 3.40
C GLN A 284 13.15 6.85 2.89
N ILE A 285 12.93 8.07 2.36
CA ILE A 285 11.66 8.48 1.75
C ILE A 285 11.24 7.57 0.57
N ILE A 286 12.20 7.04 -0.19
CA ILE A 286 11.93 6.09 -1.27
C ILE A 286 11.31 4.80 -0.69
N VAL A 287 11.80 4.37 0.47
CA VAL A 287 11.28 3.19 1.17
C VAL A 287 9.88 3.47 1.72
N SER A 288 9.70 4.58 2.42
CA SER A 288 8.43 4.87 3.12
C SER A 288 7.27 5.21 2.18
N ARG A 289 7.53 5.88 1.06
CA ARG A 289 6.49 6.32 0.12
C ARG A 289 6.51 5.57 -1.21
N GLY A 290 7.69 5.40 -1.82
CA GLY A 290 7.82 4.76 -3.12
C GLY A 290 7.51 3.27 -3.09
N THR A 291 7.91 2.53 -2.04
CA THR A 291 7.69 1.08 -2.01
C THR A 291 6.25 0.68 -1.76
N ASN A 292 5.37 1.57 -1.29
CA ASN A 292 3.97 1.23 -1.03
C ASN A 292 3.28 0.65 -2.28
N TYR A 293 3.59 1.19 -3.47
CA TYR A 293 3.07 0.69 -4.75
C TYR A 293 3.50 -0.74 -5.09
N PHE A 294 4.56 -1.24 -4.49
CA PHE A 294 5.09 -2.59 -4.70
C PHE A 294 4.81 -3.51 -3.51
N THR A 295 4.92 -3.00 -2.30
CA THR A 295 4.73 -3.79 -1.06
C THR A 295 3.30 -4.27 -0.91
N ILE A 296 2.31 -3.50 -1.37
CA ILE A 296 0.89 -3.87 -1.28
C ILE A 296 0.57 -5.21 -1.96
N TYR A 297 1.38 -5.65 -2.93
CA TYR A 297 1.19 -6.94 -3.60
C TYR A 297 1.50 -8.15 -2.72
N GLU A 298 2.04 -7.95 -1.51
CA GLU A 298 2.14 -8.98 -0.47
C GLU A 298 0.80 -9.67 -0.23
N VAL A 299 -0.30 -8.92 -0.20
CA VAL A 299 -1.64 -9.47 0.08
C VAL A 299 -2.10 -10.50 -0.96
N PHE A 300 -1.72 -10.28 -2.23
CA PHE A 300 -2.00 -11.25 -3.29
C PHE A 300 -1.10 -12.47 -3.17
N ILE A 301 0.20 -12.29 -2.90
CA ILE A 301 1.14 -13.39 -2.69
C ILE A 301 0.65 -14.29 -1.55
N VAL A 302 0.28 -13.71 -0.41
CA VAL A 302 -0.26 -14.44 0.75
C VAL A 302 -1.49 -15.24 0.37
N SER A 303 -2.43 -14.63 -0.36
CA SER A 303 -3.63 -15.31 -0.83
C SER A 303 -3.30 -16.50 -1.74
N TYR A 304 -2.34 -16.36 -2.67
CA TYR A 304 -1.88 -17.47 -3.50
C TYR A 304 -1.16 -18.56 -2.70
N VAL A 305 -0.35 -18.20 -1.71
CA VAL A 305 0.34 -19.17 -0.84
C VAL A 305 -0.68 -19.99 -0.04
N VAL A 306 -1.68 -19.35 0.55
CA VAL A 306 -2.73 -20.05 1.30
C VAL A 306 -3.55 -20.98 0.40
N TYR A 307 -3.93 -20.49 -0.77
CA TYR A 307 -4.71 -21.27 -1.73
C TYR A 307 -3.91 -22.41 -2.37
N GLY A 308 -2.63 -22.18 -2.68
CA GLY A 308 -1.76 -23.11 -3.39
C GLY A 308 -1.29 -24.32 -2.57
N TYR A 309 -1.26 -24.21 -1.24
CA TYR A 309 -0.84 -25.29 -0.34
C TYR A 309 -2.05 -25.88 0.39
N LYS A 310 -1.99 -27.20 0.72
CA LYS A 310 -3.01 -27.89 1.51
C LYS A 310 -3.05 -27.34 2.96
N GLY A 311 -4.19 -27.50 3.64
CA GLY A 311 -4.32 -27.13 5.05
C GLY A 311 -4.66 -25.65 5.28
N LYS A 312 -5.71 -25.15 4.60
CA LYS A 312 -6.16 -23.74 4.68
C LYS A 312 -6.36 -23.27 6.14
N GLY A 313 -6.99 -24.07 7.00
CA GLY A 313 -7.31 -23.66 8.37
C GLY A 313 -6.08 -23.29 9.21
N VAL A 314 -5.05 -24.15 9.25
CA VAL A 314 -3.83 -23.87 10.01
C VAL A 314 -3.14 -22.59 9.51
N LYS A 315 -3.09 -22.42 8.18
CA LYS A 315 -2.48 -21.22 7.58
C LYS A 315 -3.23 -19.95 7.93
N ILE A 316 -4.56 -19.98 7.93
CA ILE A 316 -5.37 -18.82 8.31
C ILE A 316 -5.11 -18.44 9.78
N ILE A 317 -4.96 -19.41 10.69
CA ILE A 317 -4.62 -19.13 12.09
C ILE A 317 -3.24 -18.45 12.18
N MET A 318 -2.23 -18.99 11.48
CA MET A 318 -0.89 -18.37 11.48
C MET A 318 -0.92 -16.95 10.90
N LEU A 319 -1.71 -16.73 9.83
CA LEU A 319 -1.88 -15.42 9.23
C LEU A 319 -2.57 -14.41 10.16
N PHE A 320 -3.50 -14.86 11.00
CA PHE A 320 -4.14 -13.97 11.97
C PHE A 320 -3.11 -13.34 12.90
N VAL A 321 -2.21 -14.14 13.48
CA VAL A 321 -1.14 -13.65 14.35
C VAL A 321 -0.20 -12.70 13.59
N TYR A 322 0.19 -13.09 12.37
CA TYR A 322 1.07 -12.27 11.53
C TYR A 322 0.46 -10.90 11.20
N PHE A 323 -0.79 -10.88 10.71
CA PHE A 323 -1.41 -9.62 10.27
C PHE A 323 -1.86 -8.74 11.43
N ILE A 324 -2.23 -9.30 12.58
CA ILE A 324 -2.42 -8.50 13.81
C ILE A 324 -1.12 -7.84 14.23
N GLY A 325 -0.01 -8.55 14.17
CA GLY A 325 1.32 -7.98 14.44
C GLY A 325 1.66 -6.84 13.47
N MET A 326 1.32 -6.98 12.18
CA MET A 326 1.50 -5.93 11.17
C MET A 326 0.63 -4.70 11.45
N LEU A 327 -0.63 -4.92 11.78
CA LEU A 327 -1.57 -3.85 12.16
C LEU A 327 -1.08 -3.09 13.39
N TYR A 328 -0.71 -3.82 14.45
CA TYR A 328 -0.18 -3.23 15.66
C TYR A 328 1.06 -2.38 15.38
N LYS A 329 2.03 -2.95 14.66
CA LYS A 329 3.25 -2.23 14.28
C LYS A 329 2.96 -0.98 13.45
N GLY A 330 2.00 -1.05 12.52
CA GLY A 330 1.61 0.07 11.68
C GLY A 330 0.96 1.21 12.48
N ILE A 331 0.11 0.87 13.45
CA ILE A 331 -0.52 1.85 14.35
C ILE A 331 0.54 2.46 15.29
N ASP A 332 1.43 1.65 15.85
CA ASP A 332 2.43 2.07 16.82
C ASP A 332 3.53 2.94 16.18
N TYR A 333 3.88 2.69 14.93
CA TYR A 333 4.94 3.40 14.20
C TYR A 333 4.73 4.92 14.17
N TYR A 334 3.48 5.39 14.10
CA TYR A 334 3.14 6.80 14.07
C TYR A 334 2.82 7.39 15.45
N SER A 335 3.09 6.65 16.54
CA SER A 335 2.90 7.13 17.91
C SER A 335 4.02 8.08 18.30
N VAL A 336 3.65 9.26 18.85
CA VAL A 336 4.61 10.22 19.42
C VAL A 336 4.21 10.50 20.87
N GLY A 337 4.96 9.98 21.81
CA GLY A 337 4.64 10.07 23.22
C GLY A 337 3.30 9.38 23.54
N ARG A 338 2.30 10.16 23.98
CA ARG A 338 0.94 9.68 24.25
C ARG A 338 -0.02 9.86 23.05
N TYR A 339 0.40 10.53 22.00
CA TYR A 339 -0.42 10.79 20.83
C TYR A 339 -0.25 9.66 19.81
N ASN A 340 -1.38 9.18 19.30
CA ASN A 340 -1.43 8.24 18.19
C ASN A 340 -2.51 8.69 17.21
N PRO A 341 -2.20 8.91 15.92
CA PRO A 341 -3.13 9.45 14.94
C PRO A 341 -4.28 8.48 14.57
N PHE A 342 -4.19 7.22 14.99
CA PHE A 342 -5.21 6.21 14.73
C PHE A 342 -6.04 5.85 15.95
N ILE A 343 -5.64 6.28 17.16
CA ILE A 343 -6.28 5.89 18.42
C ILE A 343 -6.54 7.12 19.29
N PRO A 344 -7.82 7.33 19.71
CA PRO A 344 -9.00 6.52 19.39
C PRO A 344 -9.45 6.72 17.94
N TYR A 345 -10.05 5.69 17.33
CA TYR A 345 -10.81 5.90 16.10
C TYR A 345 -12.07 6.69 16.45
N GLN A 346 -12.30 7.78 15.76
CA GLN A 346 -13.44 8.66 15.97
C GLN A 346 -14.34 8.65 14.73
N PHE A 347 -15.66 8.72 14.96
CA PHE A 347 -16.64 8.97 13.91
C PHE A 347 -17.00 10.46 13.88
N CYS A 348 -17.50 10.92 12.74
CA CYS A 348 -17.91 12.30 12.52
C CYS A 348 -19.23 12.70 13.21
N PHE A 349 -19.82 11.82 14.00
CA PHE A 349 -21.09 12.02 14.74
C PHE A 349 -20.98 11.57 16.18
#